data_ac54f39498acbfdc12b71550e7c01463
#
_entry.id   ac54f39498acbfdc12b71550e7c01463
#
_cell.length_a   1.000
_cell.length_b   1.000
_cell.length_c   1.000
_cell.angle_alpha   90.00
_cell.angle_beta   90.00
_cell.angle_gamma   90.00
#
_symmetry.space_group_name_H-M   'P 1'
#
loop_
_entity.id
_entity.type
_entity.pdbx_description
1 polymer ?
#
loop_
_entity_poly.entity_id
_entity_poly.type
_entity_poly.pdbx_seq_one_letter_code
_entity_poly.pdbx_strand_id
1 'polypeptide(L)' 'METIDWKNIGFGYIPTDHNVRCTFTNGAWGELRTHDDAYLSLHMAASCLHYSQEAFEGLKAFRGVDGKVRIFR' A
#
# COMPACT_ATOMS: atom_id res chain seq x y z
N MET A 1 -4.30 -13.91 -9.18
CA MET A 1 -3.09 -13.06 -9.00
C MET A 1 -1.91 -13.66 -9.72
N GLU A 2 -1.14 -12.86 -10.38
CA GLU A 2 0.12 -13.31 -10.95
C GLU A 2 1.13 -13.59 -9.83
N THR A 3 1.95 -14.61 -10.04
CA THR A 3 3.03 -14.92 -9.11
C THR A 3 4.09 -13.83 -9.17
N ILE A 4 4.46 -13.29 -8.02
CA ILE A 4 5.48 -12.25 -7.94
C ILE A 4 6.86 -12.92 -7.97
N ASP A 5 7.71 -12.47 -8.90
CA ASP A 5 9.11 -12.90 -8.95
C ASP A 5 9.92 -12.04 -7.98
N TRP A 6 10.05 -12.52 -6.75
CA TRP A 6 10.72 -11.78 -5.68
C TRP A 6 12.21 -11.56 -5.92
N LYS A 7 12.82 -12.38 -6.77
CA LYS A 7 14.25 -12.25 -7.05
C LYS A 7 14.58 -11.11 -8.01
N ASN A 8 13.61 -10.74 -8.85
CA ASN A 8 13.81 -9.76 -9.91
C ASN A 8 12.95 -8.52 -9.73
N ILE A 9 12.53 -8.24 -8.49
CA ILE A 9 11.74 -7.04 -8.19
C ILE A 9 12.62 -5.79 -8.35
N GLY A 10 12.13 -4.84 -9.16
CA GLY A 10 12.70 -3.51 -9.27
C GLY A 10 11.75 -2.45 -8.71
N PHE A 11 11.83 -1.23 -9.23
CA PHE A 11 10.98 -0.12 -8.81
C PHE A 11 9.69 0.03 -9.62
N GLY A 12 9.47 -0.85 -10.60
CA GLY A 12 8.25 -0.84 -11.38
C GLY A 12 7.04 -1.27 -10.56
N TYR A 13 5.85 -0.83 -10.98
CA TYR A 13 4.61 -1.24 -10.34
C TYR A 13 4.35 -2.72 -10.59
N ILE A 14 4.03 -3.44 -9.52
CA ILE A 14 3.65 -4.84 -9.58
C ILE A 14 2.22 -4.96 -9.05
N PRO A 15 1.27 -5.45 -9.88
CA PRO A 15 -0.09 -5.65 -9.39
C PRO A 15 -0.14 -6.65 -8.24
N THR A 16 -0.98 -6.33 -7.25
CA THR A 16 -1.23 -7.21 -6.10
C THR A 16 -2.71 -7.49 -6.00
N ASP A 17 -3.09 -8.49 -5.20
CA ASP A 17 -4.50 -8.86 -5.03
C ASP A 17 -5.28 -7.79 -4.28
N HIS A 18 -4.66 -7.19 -3.28
CA HIS A 18 -5.34 -6.33 -2.34
C HIS A 18 -4.50 -5.11 -2.00
N ASN A 19 -5.17 -4.07 -1.57
CA ASN A 19 -4.55 -2.95 -0.89
C ASN A 19 -5.38 -2.60 0.34
N VAL A 20 -4.77 -1.93 1.30
CA VAL A 20 -5.46 -1.50 2.52
C VAL A 20 -5.51 0.02 2.51
N ARG A 21 -6.69 0.56 2.78
CA ARG A 21 -6.95 2.00 2.78
C ARG A 21 -7.50 2.44 4.12
N CYS A 22 -7.11 3.65 4.50
CA CYS A 22 -7.66 4.34 5.66
C CYS A 22 -7.81 5.80 5.31
N THR A 23 -8.99 6.34 5.52
CA THR A 23 -9.29 7.73 5.15
C THR A 23 -9.30 8.60 6.39
N PHE A 24 -8.62 9.75 6.31
CA PHE A 24 -8.69 10.79 7.32
C PHE A 24 -9.74 11.80 6.89
N THR A 25 -10.78 11.97 7.69
CA THR A 25 -11.90 12.85 7.38
C THR A 25 -12.41 13.50 8.66
N ASN A 26 -12.70 14.80 8.59
CA ASN A 26 -13.26 15.53 9.72
C ASN A 26 -12.44 15.42 11.02
N GLY A 27 -11.11 15.41 10.87
CA GLY A 27 -10.19 15.37 12.00
C GLY A 27 -9.94 13.99 12.60
N ALA A 28 -10.37 12.93 11.95
CA ALA A 28 -10.19 11.57 12.47
C ALA A 28 -9.88 10.57 11.36
N TRP A 29 -9.15 9.53 11.73
CA TRP A 29 -8.93 8.38 10.87
C TRP A 29 -10.13 7.44 10.91
N GLY A 30 -10.55 6.97 9.74
CA GLY A 30 -11.56 5.94 9.62
C GLY A 30 -11.05 4.54 9.89
N GLU A 31 -11.83 3.54 9.52
CA GLU A 31 -11.43 2.16 9.64
C GLU A 31 -10.45 1.77 8.53
N LEU A 32 -9.55 0.86 8.85
CA LEU A 32 -8.73 0.20 7.83
C LEU A 32 -9.62 -0.74 7.03
N ARG A 33 -9.60 -0.62 5.71
CA ARG A 33 -10.40 -1.46 4.82
C ARG A 33 -9.53 -2.06 3.73
N THR A 34 -9.76 -3.33 3.44
CA THR A 34 -9.11 -4.02 2.35
C THR A 34 -9.92 -3.82 1.06
N HIS A 35 -9.22 -3.49 -0.01
CA HIS A 35 -9.81 -3.28 -1.33
C HIS A 35 -9.13 -4.15 -2.37
N ASP A 36 -9.91 -4.65 -3.30
CA ASP A 36 -9.41 -5.40 -4.46
C ASP A 36 -9.15 -4.49 -5.66
N ASP A 37 -9.68 -3.28 -5.61
CA ASP A 37 -9.60 -2.32 -6.70
C ASP A 37 -8.35 -1.45 -6.54
N ALA A 38 -7.54 -1.38 -7.59
CA ALA A 38 -6.31 -0.58 -7.62
C ALA A 38 -6.56 0.87 -8.02
N TYR A 39 -7.80 1.27 -8.27
CA TYR A 39 -8.14 2.61 -8.71
C TYR A 39 -8.70 3.45 -7.57
N LEU A 40 -8.39 4.73 -7.58
CA LEU A 40 -8.88 5.70 -6.61
C LEU A 40 -9.68 6.77 -7.32
N SER A 41 -10.77 7.20 -6.68
CA SER A 41 -11.52 8.37 -7.10
C SER A 41 -11.09 9.54 -6.21
N LEU A 42 -10.51 10.57 -6.81
CA LEU A 42 -10.01 11.74 -6.10
C LEU A 42 -10.62 13.00 -6.68
N HIS A 43 -10.86 13.97 -5.81
CA HIS A 43 -11.22 15.32 -6.27
C HIS A 43 -10.04 15.92 -7.04
N MET A 44 -10.32 16.61 -8.13
CA MET A 44 -9.27 17.19 -8.98
C MET A 44 -8.38 18.21 -8.26
N ALA A 45 -8.84 18.76 -7.16
CA ALA A 45 -8.09 19.70 -6.34
C ALA A 45 -7.34 19.05 -5.19
N ALA A 46 -7.27 17.69 -5.14
CA ALA A 46 -6.57 17.01 -4.07
C ALA A 46 -5.11 17.45 -3.97
N SER A 47 -4.64 17.64 -2.74
CA SER A 47 -3.29 18.20 -2.49
C SER A 47 -2.17 17.30 -3.03
N CYS A 48 -2.36 15.99 -3.02
CA CYS A 48 -1.34 15.07 -3.55
C CYS A 48 -1.11 15.24 -5.05
N LEU A 49 -2.08 15.78 -5.79
CA LEU A 49 -1.96 16.01 -7.23
C LEU A 49 -1.28 17.34 -7.55
N HIS A 50 -1.33 18.32 -6.67
CA HIS A 50 -0.90 19.69 -6.97
C HIS A 50 0.21 20.21 -6.05
N TYR A 51 0.26 19.72 -4.83
CA TYR A 51 1.15 20.25 -3.81
C TYR A 51 2.10 19.20 -3.23
N SER A 52 2.17 18.03 -3.86
CA SER A 52 3.04 16.93 -3.41
C SER A 52 2.83 16.57 -1.94
N GLN A 53 1.60 16.70 -1.45
CA GLN A 53 1.27 16.34 -0.08
C GLN A 53 1.08 14.83 0.02
N GLU A 54 2.18 14.14 0.12
CA GLU A 54 2.20 12.69 0.15
C GLU A 54 3.41 12.20 0.93
N ALA A 55 3.36 10.94 1.35
CA ALA A 55 4.46 10.31 2.06
C ALA A 55 4.64 8.89 1.53
N PHE A 56 5.85 8.40 1.62
CA PHE A 56 6.19 7.06 1.19
C PHE A 56 7.01 6.38 2.28
N GLU A 57 6.64 5.13 2.57
CA GLU A 57 7.44 4.28 3.44
C GLU A 57 7.37 2.85 2.94
N GLY A 58 8.50 2.14 2.98
CA GLY A 58 8.59 0.75 2.60
C GLY A 58 8.89 -0.13 3.81
N LEU A 59 8.27 -1.29 3.84
CA LEU A 59 8.57 -2.31 4.81
C LEU A 59 8.42 -3.69 4.19
N LYS A 60 9.02 -4.67 4.82
CA LYS A 60 8.94 -6.06 4.34
C LYS A 60 8.58 -6.99 5.48
N ALA A 61 7.80 -8.02 5.15
CA ALA A 61 7.54 -9.13 6.03
C ALA A 61 8.36 -10.33 5.57
N PHE A 62 8.94 -11.04 6.49
CA PHE A 62 9.76 -12.21 6.21
C PHE A 62 9.21 -13.43 6.94
N ARG A 63 9.30 -14.58 6.28
CA ARG A 63 9.01 -15.84 6.93
C ARG A 63 10.27 -16.33 7.64
N GLY A 64 10.20 -16.47 8.95
CA GLY A 64 11.30 -16.99 9.75
C GLY A 64 11.48 -18.50 9.58
N VAL A 65 12.56 -19.02 10.12
CA VAL A 65 12.86 -20.46 10.06
C VAL A 65 11.83 -21.30 10.80
N ASP A 66 11.09 -20.70 11.74
CA ASP A 66 9.99 -21.34 12.47
C ASP A 66 8.66 -21.30 11.71
N GLY A 67 8.65 -20.79 10.49
CA GLY A 67 7.46 -20.67 9.66
C GLY A 67 6.59 -19.46 9.95
N LYS A 68 6.91 -18.66 10.97
CA LYS A 68 6.14 -17.45 11.30
C LYS A 68 6.56 -16.29 10.45
N VAL A 69 5.58 -15.47 10.05
CA VAL A 69 5.82 -14.25 9.30
C VAL A 69 6.01 -13.08 10.27
N ARG A 70 7.09 -12.34 10.07
CA ARG A 70 7.40 -11.15 10.88
C ARG A 70 7.73 -9.97 10.01
N ILE A 71 7.36 -8.79 10.48
CA ILE A 71 7.77 -7.53 9.87
C ILE A 71 9.06 -7.10 10.55
N PHE A 72 10.09 -6.94 9.74
CA PHE A 72 11.39 -6.48 10.21
C PHE A 72 11.60 -5.04 9.75
N ARG A 73 11.94 -4.21 10.71
CA ARG A 73 12.11 -2.80 10.41
C ARG A 73 13.34 -2.23 11.08
#